data_d2cb6777f0686211a13c88faca1ab24a
#
_entry.id   d2cb6777f0686211a13c88faca1ab24a
#
_cell.length_a   1.000
_cell.length_b   1.000
_cell.length_c   1.000
_cell.angle_alpha   90.00
_cell.angle_beta   90.00
_cell.angle_gamma   90.00
#
_symmetry.space_group_name_H-M   'P 1'
#
loop_
_entity.id
_entity.type
_entity.pdbx_description
1 polymer ?
#
loop_
_entity_poly.entity_id
_entity_poly.type
_entity_poly.pdbx_seq_one_letter_code
_entity_poly.pdbx_strand_id
1 'polypeptide(L)'
;MLGKYVRVRVTRPMHSFDKEKNLSYDLNFGTVESGIDAHSPVKGAYIMGVTHRVRVFEGRVIAVIKRKDMGGIFLVVAPKSKRFIIHQIEDAVRFAEEEGTYEISCLYESSCGAIVYRIINGETRFLLIKNKRSANWGFPKGHIERGENEKETAYREVLEEAGIRIRFLPDFRFRSEYSIQGKIEKQVVIF
;
A
#
# COMPACT_ATOMS: atom_id res chain seq x y z
N MET A 1 7.97 13.45 -1.03
CA MET A 1 8.92 12.37 -0.71
C MET A 1 8.54 11.06 -1.40
N LEU A 2 7.26 10.68 -1.44
CA LEU A 2 6.81 9.46 -2.13
C LEU A 2 7.33 9.38 -3.57
N GLY A 3 7.75 8.20 -3.98
CA GLY A 3 8.26 7.92 -5.31
C GLY A 3 9.71 8.33 -5.58
N LYS A 4 10.34 9.14 -4.74
CA LYS A 4 11.75 9.50 -4.89
C LYS A 4 12.66 8.31 -4.63
N TYR A 5 13.82 8.30 -5.29
CA TYR A 5 14.90 7.36 -4.98
C TYR A 5 15.79 7.95 -3.91
N VAL A 6 16.13 7.13 -2.95
CA VAL A 6 16.99 7.49 -1.82
C VAL A 6 18.07 6.44 -1.59
N ARG A 7 19.19 6.89 -1.04
CA ARG A 7 20.25 6.04 -0.53
C ARG A 7 20.20 6.02 1.00
N VAL A 8 20.15 4.82 1.56
CA VAL A 8 20.06 4.58 3.01
C VAL A 8 21.31 3.86 3.48
N ARG A 9 22.03 4.44 4.43
CA ARG A 9 23.09 3.77 5.19
C ARG A 9 22.46 3.05 6.37
N VAL A 10 22.60 1.73 6.41
CA VAL A 10 22.01 0.91 7.46
C VAL A 10 22.80 1.07 8.76
N THR A 11 22.13 1.47 9.80
CA THR A 11 22.66 1.62 11.16
C THR A 11 22.13 0.53 12.09
N ARG A 12 21.00 -0.08 11.76
CA ARG A 12 20.38 -1.21 12.46
C ARG A 12 20.06 -2.29 11.44
N PRO A 13 20.94 -3.29 11.26
CA PRO A 13 20.67 -4.41 10.35
C PRO A 13 19.48 -5.24 10.81
N MET A 14 18.79 -5.86 9.86
CA MET A 14 17.76 -6.86 10.13
C MET A 14 18.24 -7.89 11.17
N HIS A 15 17.36 -8.24 12.12
CA HIS A 15 17.65 -9.13 13.27
C HIS A 15 18.78 -8.61 14.18
N SER A 16 19.01 -7.30 14.25
CA SER A 16 19.82 -6.68 15.29
C SER A 16 18.94 -6.25 16.46
N PHE A 17 19.54 -6.23 17.66
CA PHE A 17 18.87 -5.78 18.87
C PHE A 17 19.47 -4.45 19.36
N ASP A 18 18.61 -3.47 19.55
CA ASP A 18 18.95 -2.19 20.14
C ASP A 18 18.68 -2.23 21.65
N LYS A 19 19.73 -2.28 22.47
CA LYS A 19 19.61 -2.38 23.92
C LYS A 19 19.00 -1.13 24.56
N GLU A 20 19.26 0.05 24.00
CA GLU A 20 18.75 1.32 24.55
C GLU A 20 17.24 1.44 24.36
N LYS A 21 16.74 0.96 23.24
CA LYS A 21 15.30 0.98 22.90
C LYS A 21 14.57 -0.31 23.28
N ASN A 22 15.31 -1.33 23.73
CA ASN A 22 14.78 -2.68 23.95
C ASN A 22 14.00 -3.21 22.74
N LEU A 23 14.57 -3.04 21.53
CA LEU A 23 13.90 -3.27 20.28
C LEU A 23 14.69 -4.18 19.36
N SER A 24 14.06 -5.25 18.85
CA SER A 24 14.57 -6.10 17.78
C SER A 24 14.10 -5.59 16.43
N TYR A 25 15.01 -5.43 15.49
CA TYR A 25 14.69 -4.92 14.15
C TYR A 25 14.35 -6.05 13.19
N ASP A 26 13.11 -6.15 12.76
CA ASP A 26 12.67 -7.14 11.77
C ASP A 26 13.02 -6.73 10.33
N LEU A 27 13.33 -5.45 10.11
CA LEU A 27 13.80 -4.87 8.87
C LEU A 27 15.17 -4.23 9.03
N ASN A 28 15.92 -4.08 7.93
CA ASN A 28 17.05 -3.17 7.92
C ASN A 28 16.54 -1.73 8.12
N PHE A 29 17.18 -0.98 9.00
CA PHE A 29 16.85 0.42 9.26
C PHE A 29 18.12 1.27 9.24
N GLY A 30 17.99 2.53 8.79
CA GLY A 30 19.16 3.39 8.70
C GLY A 30 18.84 4.85 8.43
N THR A 31 19.91 5.61 8.22
CA THR A 31 19.89 7.04 7.92
C THR A 31 19.84 7.26 6.41
N VAL A 32 19.02 8.21 5.96
CA VAL A 32 18.97 8.60 4.56
C VAL A 32 20.13 9.55 4.25
N GLU A 33 21.00 9.15 3.31
CA GLU A 33 22.20 9.91 2.94
C GLU A 33 21.96 10.86 1.78
N SER A 34 21.08 10.48 0.84
CA SER A 34 20.79 11.27 -0.35
C SER A 34 19.39 10.98 -0.92
N GLY A 35 18.94 11.82 -1.85
CA GLY A 35 17.65 11.70 -2.51
C GLY A 35 16.51 12.49 -1.86
N ILE A 36 16.78 13.11 -0.70
CA ILE A 36 15.89 14.07 -0.03
C ILE A 36 16.66 15.34 0.31
N ASP A 37 15.94 16.41 0.66
CA ASP A 37 16.52 17.65 1.13
C ASP A 37 17.33 17.41 2.42
N ALA A 38 18.52 18.01 2.52
CA ALA A 38 19.39 17.88 3.69
C ALA A 38 18.75 18.41 4.99
N HIS A 39 17.83 19.39 4.87
CA HIS A 39 17.07 19.94 5.99
C HIS A 39 15.76 19.21 6.25
N SER A 40 15.53 18.08 5.58
CA SER A 40 14.31 17.28 5.77
C SER A 40 14.23 16.75 7.21
N PRO A 41 13.04 16.78 7.84
CA PRO A 41 12.83 16.26 9.19
C PRO A 41 12.83 14.72 9.26
N VAL A 42 13.33 14.04 8.23
CA VAL A 42 13.42 12.58 8.17
C VAL A 42 14.42 12.06 9.21
N LYS A 43 13.96 11.21 10.11
CA LYS A 43 14.75 10.61 11.19
C LYS A 43 15.40 9.28 10.80
N GLY A 44 14.87 8.61 9.77
CA GLY A 44 15.39 7.34 9.29
C GLY A 44 14.50 6.68 8.25
N ALA A 45 14.92 5.51 7.78
CA ALA A 45 14.21 4.74 6.79
C ALA A 45 14.24 3.24 7.10
N TYR A 46 13.09 2.58 7.00
CA TYR A 46 12.91 1.15 6.99
C TYR A 46 13.11 0.62 5.56
N ILE A 47 13.86 -0.46 5.39
CA ILE A 47 14.10 -1.09 4.09
C ILE A 47 13.23 -2.34 4.00
N MET A 48 12.19 -2.29 3.19
CA MET A 48 11.23 -3.36 2.99
C MET A 48 11.51 -4.13 1.71
N GLY A 49 11.21 -5.43 1.71
CA GLY A 49 11.38 -6.28 0.52
C GLY A 49 12.81 -6.79 0.29
N VAL A 50 13.70 -6.60 1.27
CA VAL A 50 15.03 -7.19 1.34
C VAL A 50 15.05 -8.17 2.50
N THR A 51 15.46 -9.42 2.26
CA THR A 51 15.39 -10.56 3.21
C THR A 51 16.74 -10.90 3.85
N HIS A 52 17.73 -10.04 3.69
CA HIS A 52 19.07 -10.22 4.25
C HIS A 52 19.64 -8.89 4.75
N ARG A 53 20.68 -8.95 5.55
CA ARG A 53 21.39 -7.78 6.06
C ARG A 53 22.12 -7.07 4.93
N VAL A 54 21.97 -5.76 4.85
CA VAL A 54 22.70 -4.90 3.91
C VAL A 54 23.40 -3.76 4.67
N ARG A 55 24.48 -3.21 4.11
CA ARG A 55 25.17 -2.03 4.68
C ARG A 55 24.66 -0.74 4.12
N VAL A 56 24.32 -0.75 2.84
CA VAL A 56 23.77 0.38 2.10
C VAL A 56 22.67 -0.15 1.18
N PHE A 57 21.61 0.64 0.99
CA PHE A 57 20.54 0.29 0.09
C PHE A 57 20.08 1.52 -0.70
N GLU A 58 19.86 1.34 -1.98
CA GLU A 58 19.24 2.34 -2.85
C GLU A 58 17.89 1.83 -3.32
N GLY A 59 16.85 2.62 -3.10
CA GLY A 59 15.50 2.22 -3.44
C GLY A 59 14.52 3.36 -3.49
N ARG A 60 13.28 3.03 -3.81
CA ARG A 60 12.19 3.97 -3.96
C ARG A 60 11.45 4.16 -2.64
N VAL A 61 11.14 5.38 -2.26
CA VAL A 61 10.27 5.69 -1.12
C VAL A 61 8.85 5.26 -1.46
N ILE A 62 8.36 4.24 -0.77
CA ILE A 62 7.03 3.65 -0.97
C ILE A 62 6.02 4.07 0.09
N ALA A 63 6.50 4.53 1.26
CA ALA A 63 5.64 5.14 2.26
C ALA A 63 6.38 6.21 3.07
N VAL A 64 5.59 7.12 3.64
CA VAL A 64 6.02 8.13 4.58
C VAL A 64 5.19 7.97 5.84
N ILE A 65 5.86 7.72 6.97
CA ILE A 65 5.28 7.57 8.30
C ILE A 65 5.58 8.84 9.08
N LYS A 66 4.55 9.50 9.56
CA LYS A 66 4.66 10.71 10.40
C LYS A 66 4.13 10.38 11.79
N ARG A 67 5.03 10.27 12.75
CA ARG A 67 4.65 10.05 14.15
C ARG A 67 3.96 11.26 14.73
N LYS A 68 2.91 11.03 15.51
CA LYS A 68 2.10 12.09 16.14
C LYS A 68 2.76 12.66 17.40
N ASP A 69 3.50 11.83 18.13
CA ASP A 69 4.09 12.13 19.45
C ASP A 69 5.39 12.94 19.38
N MET A 70 6.29 12.59 18.48
CA MET A 70 7.64 13.17 18.42
C MET A 70 7.91 14.04 17.19
N GLY A 71 6.91 14.31 16.38
CA GLY A 71 7.05 15.14 15.16
C GLY A 71 8.08 14.61 14.15
N GLY A 72 8.48 13.34 14.24
CA GLY A 72 9.47 12.72 13.36
C GLY A 72 8.82 12.09 12.12
N ILE A 73 9.58 12.13 11.01
CA ILE A 73 9.20 11.47 9.76
C ILE A 73 10.14 10.29 9.53
N PHE A 74 9.54 9.13 9.20
CA PHE A 74 10.26 7.94 8.80
C PHE A 74 9.83 7.53 7.40
N LEU A 75 10.76 7.03 6.61
CA LEU A 75 10.48 6.53 5.27
C LEU A 75 10.42 5.02 5.27
N VAL A 76 9.62 4.47 4.34
CA VAL A 76 9.73 3.06 3.96
C VAL A 76 10.24 3.01 2.53
N VAL A 77 11.34 2.30 2.33
CA VAL A 77 12.07 2.23 1.06
C VAL A 77 12.10 0.78 0.58
N ALA A 78 11.84 0.57 -0.70
CA ALA A 78 11.81 -0.75 -1.29
C ALA A 78 12.49 -0.80 -2.67
N PRO A 79 12.86 -2.01 -3.18
CA PRO A 79 13.30 -2.20 -4.55
C PRO A 79 12.23 -1.71 -5.54
N LYS A 80 12.65 -1.13 -6.68
CA LYS A 80 11.76 -0.64 -7.73
C LYS A 80 10.75 -1.69 -8.23
N SER A 81 11.16 -2.95 -8.24
CA SER A 81 10.34 -4.07 -8.73
C SER A 81 9.28 -4.54 -7.76
N LYS A 82 9.31 -4.07 -6.51
CA LYS A 82 8.37 -4.50 -5.47
C LYS A 82 7.36 -3.41 -5.13
N ARG A 83 6.11 -3.81 -5.00
CA ARG A 83 4.99 -2.95 -4.60
C ARG A 83 4.39 -3.50 -3.32
N PHE A 84 4.11 -2.63 -2.38
CA PHE A 84 3.49 -2.97 -1.10
C PHE A 84 2.37 -1.98 -0.82
N ILE A 85 1.21 -2.51 -0.48
CA ILE A 85 0.06 -1.72 -0.05
C ILE A 85 0.13 -1.42 1.46
N ILE A 86 -0.72 -0.52 1.92
CA ILE A 86 -0.69 0.02 3.28
C ILE A 86 -0.59 -1.06 4.37
N HIS A 87 -1.45 -2.08 4.36
CA HIS A 87 -1.47 -3.11 5.41
C HIS A 87 -0.19 -3.95 5.47
N GLN A 88 0.41 -4.22 4.32
CA GLN A 88 1.69 -4.93 4.24
C GLN A 88 2.82 -4.09 4.86
N ILE A 89 2.76 -2.77 4.68
CA ILE A 89 3.75 -1.84 5.24
C ILE A 89 3.56 -1.72 6.75
N GLU A 90 2.32 -1.52 7.21
CA GLU A 90 1.98 -1.47 8.64
C GLU A 90 2.41 -2.73 9.38
N ASP A 91 2.11 -3.91 8.82
CA ASP A 91 2.54 -5.18 9.39
C ASP A 91 4.05 -5.31 9.47
N ALA A 92 4.77 -4.85 8.45
CA ALA A 92 6.22 -4.93 8.39
C ALA A 92 6.93 -3.98 9.36
N VAL A 93 6.34 -2.83 9.71
CA VAL A 93 6.94 -1.85 10.64
C VAL A 93 6.40 -1.96 12.06
N ARG A 94 5.43 -2.83 12.33
CA ARG A 94 4.75 -2.98 13.63
C ARG A 94 5.69 -3.21 14.81
N PHE A 95 6.87 -3.79 14.58
CA PHE A 95 7.86 -3.99 15.62
C PHE A 95 8.40 -2.66 16.23
N ALA A 96 8.28 -1.53 15.49
CA ALA A 96 8.81 -0.23 15.88
C ALA A 96 7.78 0.91 15.83
N GLU A 97 6.65 0.71 15.14
CA GLU A 97 5.59 1.70 14.96
C GLU A 97 4.26 1.14 15.49
N GLU A 98 3.75 1.72 16.56
CA GLU A 98 2.47 1.33 17.17
C GLU A 98 1.30 1.91 16.38
N GLU A 99 0.34 1.06 16.05
CA GLU A 99 -0.87 1.44 15.30
C GLU A 99 -1.63 2.56 16.02
N GLY A 100 -2.08 3.57 15.28
CA GLY A 100 -2.77 4.73 15.83
C GLY A 100 -1.86 5.88 16.30
N THR A 101 -0.55 5.65 16.49
CA THR A 101 0.41 6.67 16.93
C THR A 101 1.04 7.47 15.79
N TYR A 102 0.74 7.10 14.53
CA TYR A 102 1.29 7.74 13.33
C TYR A 102 0.21 7.95 12.25
N GLU A 103 0.56 8.78 11.28
CA GLU A 103 -0.11 8.90 9.98
C GLU A 103 0.79 8.28 8.92
N ILE A 104 0.22 7.51 8.00
CA ILE A 104 0.96 6.90 6.90
C ILE A 104 0.40 7.35 5.56
N SER A 105 1.31 7.67 4.61
CA SER A 105 0.98 7.94 3.21
C SER A 105 1.74 6.94 2.34
N CYS A 106 1.05 6.22 1.47
CA CYS A 106 1.63 5.18 0.64
C CYS A 106 1.67 5.58 -0.84
N LEU A 107 2.68 5.07 -1.55
CA LEU A 107 2.84 5.27 -2.98
C LEU A 107 1.88 4.39 -3.79
N TYR A 108 1.60 3.17 -3.29
CA TYR A 108 0.80 2.18 -3.99
C TYR A 108 -0.55 1.97 -3.30
N GLU A 109 -1.61 2.00 -4.13
CA GLU A 109 -2.95 1.60 -3.73
C GLU A 109 -3.43 0.44 -4.61
N SER A 110 -4.15 -0.51 -4.03
CA SER A 110 -4.80 -1.59 -4.76
C SER A 110 -6.28 -1.64 -4.42
N SER A 111 -7.10 -1.76 -5.46
CA SER A 111 -8.55 -1.94 -5.35
C SER A 111 -8.99 -3.12 -6.19
N CYS A 112 -10.01 -3.84 -5.73
CA CYS A 112 -10.62 -4.93 -6.46
C CYS A 112 -12.14 -4.73 -6.57
N GLY A 113 -12.72 -5.23 -7.64
CA GLY A 113 -14.16 -5.14 -7.89
C GLY A 113 -14.61 -6.12 -8.95
N ALA A 114 -15.86 -5.98 -9.40
CA ALA A 114 -16.40 -6.86 -10.41
C ALA A 114 -17.27 -6.15 -11.42
N ILE A 115 -17.29 -6.67 -12.67
CA ILE A 115 -18.30 -6.36 -13.67
C ILE A 115 -19.48 -7.31 -13.43
N VAL A 116 -20.47 -6.82 -12.70
CA VAL A 116 -21.67 -7.62 -12.39
C VAL A 116 -22.66 -7.49 -13.52
N TYR A 117 -23.14 -8.63 -14.04
CA TYR A 117 -24.14 -8.66 -15.08
C TYR A 117 -25.23 -9.72 -14.78
N ARG A 118 -26.36 -9.56 -15.41
CA ARG A 118 -27.42 -10.58 -15.51
C ARG A 118 -28.10 -10.53 -16.88
N ILE A 119 -28.71 -11.61 -17.27
CA ILE A 119 -29.50 -11.71 -18.50
C ILE A 119 -30.97 -11.51 -18.12
N ILE A 120 -31.63 -10.53 -18.75
CA ILE A 120 -33.05 -10.23 -18.57
C ILE A 120 -33.71 -10.23 -19.96
N ASN A 121 -34.67 -11.12 -20.18
CA ASN A 121 -35.35 -11.25 -21.47
C ASN A 121 -34.41 -11.42 -22.67
N GLY A 122 -33.30 -12.15 -22.49
CA GLY A 122 -32.28 -12.38 -23.52
C GLY A 122 -31.27 -11.25 -23.70
N GLU A 123 -31.40 -10.12 -22.97
CA GLU A 123 -30.46 -9.02 -23.01
C GLU A 123 -29.51 -9.04 -21.81
N THR A 124 -28.22 -8.81 -22.06
CA THR A 124 -27.23 -8.65 -20.99
C THR A 124 -27.32 -7.25 -20.40
N ARG A 125 -27.54 -7.17 -19.11
CA ARG A 125 -27.59 -5.90 -18.33
C ARG A 125 -26.44 -5.87 -17.34
N PHE A 126 -25.71 -4.76 -17.30
CA PHE A 126 -24.59 -4.52 -16.38
C PHE A 126 -25.02 -3.64 -15.20
N LEU A 127 -24.49 -3.98 -14.01
CA LEU A 127 -24.66 -3.14 -12.83
C LEU A 127 -23.60 -2.02 -12.84
N LEU A 128 -24.06 -0.80 -12.73
CA LEU A 128 -23.22 0.36 -12.46
C LEU A 128 -23.72 1.05 -11.19
N ILE A 129 -22.80 1.54 -10.39
CA ILE A 129 -23.07 2.35 -9.21
C ILE A 129 -22.66 3.79 -9.44
N LYS A 130 -23.39 4.72 -8.86
CA LYS A 130 -23.10 6.15 -8.93
C LYS A 130 -22.43 6.60 -7.63
N ASN A 131 -21.20 7.06 -7.74
CA ASN A 131 -20.51 7.62 -6.59
C ASN A 131 -21.17 8.96 -6.18
N LYS A 132 -21.60 9.07 -4.92
CA LYS A 132 -22.31 10.27 -4.41
C LYS A 132 -21.46 11.54 -4.44
N ARG A 133 -20.14 11.43 -4.26
CA ARG A 133 -19.24 12.61 -4.18
C ARG A 133 -18.80 13.10 -5.55
N SER A 134 -18.39 12.20 -6.44
CA SER A 134 -17.87 12.56 -7.76
C SER A 134 -18.92 12.55 -8.86
N ALA A 135 -20.14 12.07 -8.57
CA ALA A 135 -21.22 11.83 -9.53
C ALA A 135 -20.86 10.88 -10.69
N ASN A 136 -19.69 10.25 -10.67
CA ASN A 136 -19.25 9.31 -11.69
C ASN A 136 -19.91 7.94 -11.51
N TRP A 137 -20.21 7.30 -12.65
CA TRP A 137 -20.66 5.92 -12.70
C TRP A 137 -19.48 4.97 -12.83
N GLY A 138 -19.54 3.82 -12.18
CA GLY A 138 -18.51 2.79 -12.27
C GLY A 138 -18.98 1.44 -11.79
N PHE A 139 -18.13 0.44 -11.95
CA PHE A 139 -18.34 -0.87 -11.37
C PHE A 139 -18.06 -0.84 -9.86
N PRO A 140 -18.78 -1.65 -9.04
CA PRO A 140 -18.51 -1.77 -7.62
C PRO A 140 -17.07 -2.22 -7.37
N LYS A 141 -16.34 -1.51 -6.53
CA LYS A 141 -14.93 -1.78 -6.19
C LYS A 141 -14.46 -0.97 -5.00
N GLY A 142 -13.54 -1.51 -4.24
CA GLY A 142 -12.86 -0.79 -3.17
C GLY A 142 -11.50 -1.36 -2.84
N HIS A 143 -10.91 -0.86 -1.75
CA HIS A 143 -9.57 -1.21 -1.35
C HIS A 143 -9.49 -2.62 -0.76
N ILE A 144 -8.36 -3.28 -0.99
CA ILE A 144 -8.07 -4.56 -0.35
C ILE A 144 -7.91 -4.32 1.16
N GLU A 145 -8.63 -5.06 1.97
CA GLU A 145 -8.48 -5.04 3.42
C GLU A 145 -7.47 -6.09 3.91
N ARG A 146 -7.06 -5.95 5.17
CA ARG A 146 -6.07 -6.85 5.78
C ARG A 146 -6.58 -8.29 5.79
N GLY A 147 -5.79 -9.20 5.22
CA GLY A 147 -6.12 -10.62 5.13
C GLY A 147 -6.94 -11.03 3.92
N GLU A 148 -7.45 -10.08 3.12
CA GLU A 148 -8.21 -10.38 1.91
C GLU A 148 -7.32 -10.67 0.71
N ASN A 149 -7.76 -11.59 -0.14
CA ASN A 149 -7.28 -11.71 -1.51
C ASN A 149 -8.16 -10.88 -2.48
N GLU A 150 -7.72 -10.76 -3.74
CA GLU A 150 -8.40 -9.94 -4.76
C GLU A 150 -9.88 -10.31 -4.97
N LYS A 151 -10.22 -11.62 -4.95
CA LYS A 151 -11.60 -12.08 -5.14
C LYS A 151 -12.47 -11.84 -3.91
N GLU A 152 -11.92 -12.02 -2.72
CA GLU A 152 -12.61 -11.73 -1.45
C GLU A 152 -12.97 -10.25 -1.37
N THR A 153 -12.02 -9.37 -1.68
CA THR A 153 -12.27 -7.93 -1.78
C THR A 153 -13.37 -7.61 -2.78
N ALA A 154 -13.26 -8.14 -4.00
CA ALA A 154 -14.26 -7.89 -5.05
C ALA A 154 -15.66 -8.37 -4.64
N TYR A 155 -15.77 -9.52 -3.98
CA TYR A 155 -17.03 -10.03 -3.46
C TYR A 155 -17.61 -9.13 -2.37
N ARG A 156 -16.79 -8.74 -1.36
CA ARG A 156 -17.20 -7.86 -0.27
C ARG A 156 -17.70 -6.52 -0.82
N GLU A 157 -16.93 -5.88 -1.69
CA GLU A 157 -17.28 -4.58 -2.26
C GLU A 157 -18.59 -4.61 -3.07
N VAL A 158 -18.84 -5.65 -3.85
CA VAL A 158 -20.14 -5.82 -4.54
C VAL A 158 -21.28 -5.98 -3.55
N LEU A 159 -21.06 -6.75 -2.48
CA LEU A 159 -22.07 -6.94 -1.45
C LEU A 159 -22.36 -5.65 -0.69
N GLU A 160 -21.33 -4.88 -0.31
CA GLU A 160 -21.47 -3.63 0.43
C GLU A 160 -22.10 -2.50 -0.40
N GLU A 161 -21.63 -2.33 -1.66
CA GLU A 161 -22.06 -1.23 -2.51
C GLU A 161 -23.41 -1.50 -3.23
N ALA A 162 -23.76 -2.76 -3.46
CA ALA A 162 -24.97 -3.13 -4.23
C ALA A 162 -25.91 -4.10 -3.52
N GLY A 163 -25.53 -4.70 -2.39
CA GLY A 163 -26.35 -5.69 -1.66
C GLY A 163 -26.49 -7.02 -2.40
N ILE A 164 -25.64 -7.33 -3.38
CA ILE A 164 -25.78 -8.47 -4.29
C ILE A 164 -24.69 -9.50 -4.00
N ARG A 165 -25.09 -10.78 -3.96
CA ARG A 165 -24.16 -11.91 -3.96
C ARG A 165 -23.85 -12.33 -5.38
N ILE A 166 -22.57 -12.49 -5.70
CA ILE A 166 -22.08 -12.82 -7.04
C ILE A 166 -21.40 -14.18 -7.09
N ARG A 167 -21.24 -14.70 -8.32
CA ARG A 167 -20.34 -15.81 -8.64
C ARG A 167 -19.35 -15.34 -9.69
N PHE A 168 -18.08 -15.66 -9.52
CA PHE A 168 -17.05 -15.28 -10.46
C PHE A 168 -17.05 -16.22 -11.67
N LEU A 169 -16.86 -15.66 -12.87
CA LEU A 169 -16.48 -16.41 -14.04
C LEU A 169 -15.03 -16.90 -13.90
N PRO A 170 -14.71 -18.16 -14.26
CA PRO A 170 -13.41 -18.74 -13.95
C PRO A 170 -12.22 -18.02 -14.60
N ASP A 171 -12.36 -17.51 -15.82
CA ASP A 171 -11.23 -17.06 -16.65
C ASP A 171 -11.21 -15.54 -16.90
N PHE A 172 -12.07 -14.77 -16.24
CA PHE A 172 -12.08 -13.33 -16.40
C PHE A 172 -11.35 -12.65 -15.23
N ARG A 173 -10.26 -11.93 -15.55
CA ARG A 173 -9.54 -11.04 -14.64
C ARG A 173 -8.86 -9.95 -15.47
N PHE A 174 -9.23 -8.71 -15.24
CA PHE A 174 -8.64 -7.54 -15.88
C PHE A 174 -7.88 -6.69 -14.85
N ARG A 175 -6.69 -6.20 -15.21
CA ARG A 175 -5.88 -5.30 -14.37
C ARG A 175 -5.62 -4.00 -15.11
N SER A 176 -5.89 -2.89 -14.43
CA SER A 176 -5.56 -1.54 -14.87
C SER A 176 -4.65 -0.86 -13.85
N GLU A 177 -3.71 -0.08 -14.33
CA GLU A 177 -2.79 0.72 -13.50
C GLU A 177 -2.81 2.17 -14.00
N TYR A 178 -2.90 3.11 -13.06
CA TYR A 178 -2.86 4.53 -13.38
C TYR A 178 -2.33 5.34 -12.19
N SER A 179 -1.87 6.56 -12.48
CA SER A 179 -1.39 7.47 -11.46
C SER A 179 -2.50 8.44 -11.04
N ILE A 180 -2.68 8.62 -9.74
CA ILE A 180 -3.57 9.62 -9.17
C ILE A 180 -2.75 10.87 -8.88
N GLN A 181 -3.07 11.99 -9.55
CA GLN A 181 -2.41 13.29 -9.39
C GLN A 181 -0.87 13.24 -9.49
N GLY A 182 -0.32 12.26 -10.23
CA GLY A 182 1.12 12.06 -10.36
C GLY A 182 1.87 11.62 -9.09
N LYS A 183 1.14 11.26 -8.03
CA LYS A 183 1.72 10.96 -6.70
C LYS A 183 1.49 9.54 -6.21
N ILE A 184 0.34 8.95 -6.54
CA ILE A 184 -0.07 7.62 -6.09
C ILE A 184 -0.21 6.72 -7.31
N GLU A 185 0.37 5.55 -7.27
CA GLU A 185 0.22 4.52 -8.30
C GLU A 185 -0.90 3.57 -7.87
N LYS A 186 -2.04 3.64 -8.55
CA LYS A 186 -3.21 2.83 -8.26
C LYS A 186 -3.31 1.65 -9.21
N GLN A 187 -3.49 0.45 -8.65
CA GLN A 187 -3.87 -0.75 -9.36
C GLN A 187 -5.35 -1.03 -9.10
N VAL A 188 -6.08 -1.38 -10.14
CA VAL A 188 -7.46 -1.87 -10.04
C VAL A 188 -7.55 -3.22 -10.73
N VAL A 189 -8.06 -4.21 -10.00
CA VAL A 189 -8.33 -5.56 -10.52
C VAL A 189 -9.84 -5.77 -10.57
N ILE A 190 -10.34 -6.19 -11.73
CA ILE A 190 -11.77 -6.41 -11.98
C ILE A 190 -11.98 -7.87 -12.41
N PHE A 191 -12.96 -8.49 -11.82
CA PHE A 191 -13.44 -9.84 -12.11
C PHE A 191 -14.80 -9.82 -12.79
#